data_c1c70afe571c840a4ffe0d24cf1caa72
#
_entry.id   c1c70afe571c840a4ffe0d24cf1caa72
#
_cell.length_a   1.000
_cell.length_b   1.000
_cell.length_c   1.000
_cell.angle_alpha   90.00
_cell.angle_beta   90.00
_cell.angle_gamma   90.00
#
_symmetry.space_group_name_H-M   'P 1'
#
loop_
_entity.id
_entity.type
_entity.pdbx_description
1 polymer ?
#
loop_
_entity_poly.entity_id
_entity_poly.type
_entity_poly.pdbx_seq_one_letter_code
_entity_poly.pdbx_strand_id
1 'polypeptide(L)'
;IDFKGTLRAIFYLGKKGGASTITQQLARQLFVGIRSRNKIEAITQKVKEWVLAVKLERRFTKNEIISMYLNIYDFGYQADGIESAAKIYFNKKPSDLLLEESATLVGMLKNSSLYNPRRRVKLTTDRRNIVFNQMFRNELLSKKELDSLRELPLIIKFTPDSHREGLATYFRAYIQNFMQKWVKENPKQDGDKYDIYRDGLKIYTTIDSRLQDIAEKAVNTHMSNLQKEFFRQNTNELNPTAPFLDLREGQIDTLLNLSAKRSERW
;
A
#
# COMPACT_ATOMS: atom_id res chain seq x y z
N ILE A 1 -15.41 -24.84 -2.40
CA ILE A 1 -16.22 -24.22 -1.32
C ILE A 1 -15.86 -24.92 -0.01
N ASP A 2 -15.47 -24.17 1.01
CA ASP A 2 -15.21 -24.71 2.36
C ASP A 2 -16.55 -24.87 3.10
N PHE A 3 -17.14 -26.05 2.99
CA PHE A 3 -18.41 -26.37 3.67
C PHE A 3 -18.29 -26.36 5.20
N LYS A 4 -17.16 -26.83 5.76
CA LYS A 4 -16.91 -26.82 7.20
C LYS A 4 -16.76 -25.39 7.73
N GLY A 5 -16.03 -24.54 7.01
CA GLY A 5 -15.91 -23.11 7.33
C GLY A 5 -17.23 -22.35 7.20
N THR A 6 -18.04 -22.69 6.20
CA THR A 6 -19.37 -22.09 5.99
C THR A 6 -20.33 -22.44 7.12
N LEU A 7 -20.41 -23.70 7.50
CA LEU A 7 -21.20 -24.16 8.66
C LEU A 7 -20.72 -23.46 9.95
N ARG A 8 -19.41 -23.41 10.18
CA ARG A 8 -18.84 -22.72 11.34
C ARG A 8 -19.20 -21.23 11.34
N ALA A 9 -19.14 -20.53 10.20
CA ALA A 9 -19.47 -19.11 10.10
C ALA A 9 -20.97 -18.86 10.37
N ILE A 10 -21.84 -19.76 9.97
CA ILE A 10 -23.29 -19.70 10.26
C ILE A 10 -23.52 -19.90 11.76
N PHE A 11 -22.99 -20.97 12.34
CA PHE A 11 -23.17 -21.27 13.77
C PHE A 11 -22.64 -20.18 14.71
N TYR A 12 -21.50 -19.58 14.38
CA TYR A 12 -20.89 -18.55 15.23
C TYR A 12 -21.15 -17.12 14.73
N LEU A 13 -22.13 -16.91 13.82
CA LEU A 13 -22.46 -15.59 13.27
C LEU A 13 -21.24 -14.78 12.82
N GLY A 14 -20.25 -15.46 12.24
CA GLY A 14 -19.00 -14.84 11.77
C GLY A 14 -17.99 -14.46 12.84
N LYS A 15 -18.28 -14.59 14.13
CA LYS A 15 -17.38 -14.19 15.24
C LYS A 15 -16.06 -14.98 15.27
N LYS A 16 -16.01 -16.20 14.74
CA LYS A 16 -14.81 -17.06 14.69
C LYS A 16 -14.11 -17.07 13.32
N GLY A 17 -14.28 -16.01 12.51
CA GLY A 17 -13.63 -15.84 11.22
C GLY A 17 -14.58 -16.04 10.03
N GLY A 18 -14.18 -15.51 8.86
CA GLY A 18 -14.91 -15.65 7.60
C GLY A 18 -14.77 -17.05 7.01
N ALA A 19 -15.79 -17.50 6.26
CA ALA A 19 -15.81 -18.78 5.56
C ALA A 19 -15.40 -18.67 4.08
N SER A 20 -15.02 -17.48 3.60
CA SER A 20 -14.66 -17.26 2.20
C SER A 20 -13.24 -17.75 1.92
N THR A 21 -13.09 -18.59 0.89
CA THR A 21 -11.78 -19.01 0.38
C THR A 21 -11.06 -17.87 -0.34
N ILE A 22 -9.75 -18.01 -0.59
CA ILE A 22 -8.95 -17.05 -1.38
C ILE A 22 -9.59 -16.88 -2.76
N THR A 23 -10.00 -17.96 -3.41
CA THR A 23 -10.65 -17.92 -4.74
C THR A 23 -11.96 -17.13 -4.73
N GLN A 24 -12.76 -17.26 -3.66
CA GLN A 24 -13.99 -16.46 -3.50
C GLN A 24 -13.67 -14.98 -3.26
N GLN A 25 -12.63 -14.68 -2.51
CA GLN A 25 -12.16 -13.31 -2.31
C GLN A 25 -11.65 -12.69 -3.61
N LEU A 26 -10.87 -13.46 -4.40
CA LEU A 26 -10.42 -13.07 -5.73
C LEU A 26 -11.61 -12.81 -6.68
N ALA A 27 -12.55 -13.73 -6.74
CA ALA A 27 -13.78 -13.58 -7.55
C ALA A 27 -14.55 -12.30 -7.19
N ARG A 28 -14.65 -11.99 -5.90
CA ARG A 28 -15.28 -10.75 -5.44
C ARG A 28 -14.51 -9.52 -5.89
N GLN A 29 -13.19 -9.49 -5.72
CA GLN A 29 -12.38 -8.33 -6.08
C GLN A 29 -12.38 -8.06 -7.58
N LEU A 30 -12.35 -9.10 -8.42
CA LEU A 30 -12.29 -8.95 -9.87
C LEU A 30 -13.65 -8.64 -10.51
N PHE A 31 -14.75 -9.23 -9.99
CA PHE A 31 -16.01 -9.28 -10.75
C PHE A 31 -17.25 -8.79 -9.99
N VAL A 32 -17.22 -8.74 -8.66
CA VAL A 32 -18.42 -8.43 -7.87
C VAL A 32 -18.34 -7.04 -7.23
N GLY A 33 -17.13 -6.62 -6.84
CA GLY A 33 -16.90 -5.31 -6.26
C GLY A 33 -17.32 -5.19 -4.79
N ILE A 34 -17.77 -4.00 -4.41
CA ILE A 34 -18.12 -3.65 -3.03
C ILE A 34 -19.40 -4.38 -2.61
N ARG A 35 -19.38 -4.94 -1.40
CA ARG A 35 -20.54 -5.64 -0.85
C ARG A 35 -21.71 -4.69 -0.61
N SER A 36 -22.89 -5.02 -1.15
CA SER A 36 -24.10 -4.24 -0.92
C SER A 36 -24.51 -4.25 0.56
N ARG A 37 -25.08 -3.14 1.01
CA ARG A 37 -25.71 -3.02 2.33
C ARG A 37 -27.10 -3.68 2.37
N ASN A 38 -27.74 -3.87 1.21
CA ASN A 38 -29.00 -4.59 1.08
C ASN A 38 -28.76 -6.09 1.25
N LYS A 39 -29.48 -6.73 2.16
CA LYS A 39 -29.32 -8.17 2.48
C LYS A 39 -29.60 -9.08 1.27
N ILE A 40 -30.59 -8.76 0.47
CA ILE A 40 -30.98 -9.57 -0.71
C ILE A 40 -29.87 -9.49 -1.77
N GLU A 41 -29.41 -8.30 -2.08
CA GLU A 41 -28.29 -8.09 -3.01
C GLU A 41 -27.00 -8.74 -2.50
N ALA A 42 -26.70 -8.65 -1.20
CA ALA A 42 -25.54 -9.29 -0.60
C ALA A 42 -25.56 -10.82 -0.73
N ILE A 43 -26.75 -11.45 -0.66
CA ILE A 43 -26.92 -12.89 -0.91
C ILE A 43 -26.67 -13.18 -2.39
N THR A 44 -27.27 -12.40 -3.30
CA THR A 44 -27.08 -12.56 -4.75
C THR A 44 -25.61 -12.40 -5.13
N GLN A 45 -24.93 -11.38 -4.58
CA GLN A 45 -23.49 -11.20 -4.75
C GLN A 45 -22.71 -12.43 -4.26
N LYS A 46 -23.11 -13.02 -3.12
CA LYS A 46 -22.44 -14.21 -2.59
C LYS A 46 -22.61 -15.45 -3.47
N VAL A 47 -23.75 -15.62 -4.06
CA VAL A 47 -23.99 -16.70 -5.03
C VAL A 47 -23.12 -16.48 -6.28
N LYS A 48 -23.05 -15.23 -6.80
CA LYS A 48 -22.15 -14.89 -7.92
C LYS A 48 -20.69 -15.19 -7.58
N GLU A 49 -20.21 -14.81 -6.38
CA GLU A 49 -18.84 -15.14 -5.92
C GLU A 49 -18.58 -16.66 -5.98
N TRP A 50 -19.53 -17.48 -5.55
CA TRP A 50 -19.38 -18.95 -5.56
C TRP A 50 -19.27 -19.51 -6.98
N VAL A 51 -20.17 -19.09 -7.87
CA VAL A 51 -20.15 -19.54 -9.27
C VAL A 51 -18.84 -19.14 -9.95
N LEU A 52 -18.40 -17.89 -9.75
CA LEU A 52 -17.16 -17.38 -10.33
C LEU A 52 -15.92 -18.09 -9.73
N ALA A 53 -15.92 -18.35 -8.43
CA ALA A 53 -14.85 -19.11 -7.78
C ALA A 53 -14.71 -20.52 -8.37
N VAL A 54 -15.83 -21.23 -8.61
CA VAL A 54 -15.78 -22.54 -9.27
C VAL A 54 -15.25 -22.44 -10.70
N LYS A 55 -15.64 -21.40 -11.45
CA LYS A 55 -15.11 -21.17 -12.81
C LYS A 55 -13.60 -20.89 -12.80
N LEU A 56 -13.12 -20.08 -11.83
CA LEU A 56 -11.68 -19.83 -11.67
C LEU A 56 -10.92 -21.12 -11.34
N GLU A 57 -11.37 -21.90 -10.37
CA GLU A 57 -10.74 -23.18 -9.99
C GLU A 57 -10.71 -24.23 -11.11
N ARG A 58 -11.62 -24.14 -12.09
CA ARG A 58 -11.62 -25.02 -13.28
C ARG A 58 -10.66 -24.54 -14.38
N ARG A 59 -10.32 -23.25 -14.41
CA ARG A 59 -9.53 -22.67 -15.49
C ARG A 59 -8.09 -22.39 -15.10
N PHE A 60 -7.82 -22.17 -13.83
CA PHE A 60 -6.52 -21.76 -13.29
C PHE A 60 -6.03 -22.71 -12.22
N THR A 61 -4.74 -22.90 -12.17
CA THR A 61 -4.06 -23.65 -11.10
C THR A 61 -4.11 -22.88 -9.77
N LYS A 62 -3.86 -23.55 -8.66
CA LYS A 62 -3.78 -22.90 -7.34
C LYS A 62 -2.72 -21.80 -7.29
N ASN A 63 -1.58 -22.02 -7.93
CA ASN A 63 -0.49 -21.03 -7.97
C ASN A 63 -0.91 -19.77 -8.75
N GLU A 64 -1.57 -19.92 -9.88
CA GLU A 64 -2.08 -18.79 -10.66
C GLU A 64 -3.15 -18.00 -9.87
N ILE A 65 -4.06 -18.70 -9.17
CA ILE A 65 -5.08 -18.07 -8.33
C ILE A 65 -4.43 -17.27 -7.18
N ILE A 66 -3.41 -17.85 -6.51
CA ILE A 66 -2.69 -17.15 -5.45
C ILE A 66 -1.92 -15.96 -6.02
N SER A 67 -1.27 -16.12 -7.17
CA SER A 67 -0.56 -15.01 -7.82
C SER A 67 -1.50 -13.87 -8.19
N MET A 68 -2.64 -14.17 -8.82
CA MET A 68 -3.68 -13.16 -9.12
C MET A 68 -4.17 -12.46 -7.85
N TYR A 69 -4.44 -13.22 -6.79
CA TYR A 69 -4.92 -12.68 -5.52
C TYR A 69 -3.89 -11.73 -4.88
N LEU A 70 -2.62 -12.14 -4.82
CA LEU A 70 -1.54 -11.32 -4.26
C LEU A 70 -1.28 -10.05 -5.07
N ASN A 71 -1.48 -10.10 -6.40
CA ASN A 71 -1.26 -8.95 -7.28
C ASN A 71 -2.34 -7.88 -7.19
N ILE A 72 -3.54 -8.20 -6.70
CA ILE A 72 -4.65 -7.24 -6.58
C ILE A 72 -5.00 -6.87 -5.15
N TYR A 73 -4.36 -7.50 -4.15
CA TYR A 73 -4.67 -7.23 -2.75
C TYR A 73 -4.11 -5.88 -2.31
N ASP A 74 -4.93 -5.07 -1.65
CA ASP A 74 -4.53 -3.78 -1.08
C ASP A 74 -3.87 -3.99 0.30
N PHE A 75 -2.57 -3.74 0.36
CA PHE A 75 -1.77 -3.79 1.59
C PHE A 75 -1.75 -2.45 2.35
N GLY A 76 -2.48 -1.44 1.87
CA GLY A 76 -2.48 -0.09 2.41
C GLY A 76 -1.31 0.77 1.95
N TYR A 77 -1.40 2.09 2.17
CA TYR A 77 -0.40 3.06 1.70
C TYR A 77 -0.14 3.01 0.19
N GLN A 78 -1.20 2.76 -0.61
CA GLN A 78 -1.11 2.61 -2.07
C GLN A 78 -0.25 1.40 -2.50
N ALA A 79 -0.05 0.44 -1.60
CA ALA A 79 0.61 -0.82 -1.88
C ALA A 79 -0.38 -1.82 -2.49
N ASP A 80 -0.79 -1.55 -3.74
CA ASP A 80 -1.62 -2.47 -4.50
C ASP A 80 -0.76 -3.60 -5.08
N GLY A 81 -1.01 -4.80 -4.60
CA GLY A 81 -0.27 -5.99 -4.95
C GLY A 81 1.03 -6.21 -4.17
N ILE A 82 1.50 -7.46 -4.23
CA ILE A 82 2.64 -7.97 -3.44
C ILE A 82 3.96 -7.26 -3.82
N GLU A 83 4.13 -6.89 -5.09
CA GLU A 83 5.33 -6.20 -5.56
C GLU A 83 5.44 -4.81 -4.94
N SER A 84 4.35 -4.03 -5.00
CA SER A 84 4.28 -2.72 -4.35
C SER A 84 4.42 -2.82 -2.84
N ALA A 85 3.83 -3.85 -2.22
CA ALA A 85 3.94 -4.06 -0.78
C ALA A 85 5.38 -4.41 -0.35
N ALA A 86 6.06 -5.30 -1.07
CA ALA A 86 7.45 -5.65 -0.80
C ALA A 86 8.38 -4.43 -0.92
N LYS A 87 8.16 -3.60 -1.94
CA LYS A 87 8.89 -2.36 -2.16
C LYS A 87 8.62 -1.33 -1.06
N ILE A 88 7.35 -1.08 -0.76
CA ILE A 88 6.93 -0.03 0.20
C ILE A 88 7.32 -0.38 1.63
N TYR A 89 7.11 -1.61 2.06
CA TYR A 89 7.37 -1.99 3.46
C TYR A 89 8.81 -2.42 3.73
N PHE A 90 9.51 -3.01 2.73
CA PHE A 90 10.82 -3.60 2.93
C PHE A 90 11.90 -3.09 1.96
N ASN A 91 11.53 -2.27 0.96
CA ASN A 91 12.40 -1.78 -0.12
C ASN A 91 13.10 -2.95 -0.86
N LYS A 92 12.35 -4.01 -1.15
CA LYS A 92 12.82 -5.24 -1.79
C LYS A 92 11.87 -5.66 -2.91
N LYS A 93 12.37 -6.52 -3.81
CA LYS A 93 11.51 -7.30 -4.71
C LYS A 93 10.87 -8.46 -3.93
N PRO A 94 9.73 -9.00 -4.38
CA PRO A 94 9.11 -10.17 -3.74
C PRO A 94 10.04 -11.38 -3.62
N SER A 95 10.93 -11.61 -4.61
CA SER A 95 11.94 -12.68 -4.61
C SER A 95 12.99 -12.56 -3.51
N ASP A 96 13.23 -11.34 -3.04
CA ASP A 96 14.33 -11.02 -2.12
C ASP A 96 13.84 -10.86 -0.67
N LEU A 97 12.53 -11.09 -0.45
CA LEU A 97 11.93 -11.04 0.88
C LEU A 97 12.46 -12.19 1.75
N LEU A 98 12.83 -11.85 2.97
CA LEU A 98 13.12 -12.83 4.01
C LEU A 98 11.83 -13.53 4.48
N LEU A 99 11.97 -14.66 5.14
CA LEU A 99 10.82 -15.44 5.58
C LEU A 99 9.92 -14.66 6.55
N GLU A 100 10.51 -13.91 7.49
CA GLU A 100 9.79 -13.06 8.44
C GLU A 100 9.09 -11.88 7.77
N GLU A 101 9.66 -11.34 6.70
CA GLU A 101 9.05 -10.27 5.90
C GLU A 101 7.86 -10.81 5.10
N SER A 102 8.06 -11.97 4.44
CA SER A 102 6.99 -12.67 3.72
C SER A 102 5.83 -13.06 4.65
N ALA A 103 6.15 -13.62 5.83
CA ALA A 103 5.14 -13.96 6.83
C ALA A 103 4.38 -12.74 7.36
N THR A 104 5.03 -11.58 7.41
CA THR A 104 4.40 -10.31 7.77
C THR A 104 3.36 -9.92 6.74
N LEU A 105 3.72 -9.90 5.43
CA LEU A 105 2.78 -9.59 4.34
C LEU A 105 1.63 -10.60 4.28
N VAL A 106 1.91 -11.88 4.42
CA VAL A 106 0.86 -12.93 4.53
C VAL A 106 -0.05 -12.67 5.73
N GLY A 107 0.51 -12.23 6.86
CA GLY A 107 -0.27 -11.84 8.03
C GLY A 107 -1.26 -10.70 7.74
N MET A 108 -0.86 -9.72 6.92
CA MET A 108 -1.69 -8.58 6.51
C MET A 108 -2.88 -8.99 5.63
N LEU A 109 -2.84 -10.13 4.92
CA LEU A 109 -3.96 -10.62 4.10
C LEU A 109 -5.25 -10.84 4.89
N LYS A 110 -5.17 -10.99 6.20
CA LYS A 110 -6.36 -11.07 7.06
C LYS A 110 -7.06 -9.71 7.20
N ASN A 111 -6.30 -8.65 7.36
CA ASN A 111 -6.78 -7.26 7.46
C ASN A 111 -5.55 -6.32 7.44
N SER A 112 -5.28 -5.69 6.30
CA SER A 112 -4.12 -4.81 6.08
C SER A 112 -4.14 -3.54 6.95
N SER A 113 -5.32 -3.06 7.32
CA SER A 113 -5.44 -1.90 8.22
C SER A 113 -5.17 -2.27 9.68
N LEU A 114 -5.62 -3.45 10.13
CA LEU A 114 -5.43 -3.91 11.52
C LEU A 114 -4.00 -4.39 11.75
N TYR A 115 -3.44 -5.16 10.84
CA TYR A 115 -2.10 -5.74 10.93
C TYR A 115 -1.08 -4.95 10.12
N ASN A 116 -1.10 -3.62 10.29
CA ASN A 116 -0.19 -2.72 9.59
C ASN A 116 1.14 -2.58 10.34
N PRO A 117 2.28 -2.98 9.74
CA PRO A 117 3.57 -3.01 10.42
C PRO A 117 4.10 -1.62 10.82
N ARG A 118 3.66 -0.55 10.13
CA ARG A 118 4.02 0.83 10.47
C ARG A 118 3.23 1.37 11.66
N ARG A 119 1.92 1.06 11.72
CA ARG A 119 1.01 1.65 12.72
C ARG A 119 0.88 0.80 13.97
N ARG A 120 0.98 -0.53 13.84
CA ARG A 120 0.63 -1.48 14.89
C ARG A 120 1.63 -2.62 14.96
N VAL A 121 2.89 -2.27 15.21
CA VAL A 121 4.04 -3.21 15.24
C VAL A 121 3.73 -4.46 16.07
N LYS A 122 3.28 -4.29 17.32
CA LYS A 122 2.98 -5.42 18.22
C LYS A 122 1.92 -6.37 17.62
N LEU A 123 0.77 -5.84 17.19
CA LEU A 123 -0.30 -6.67 16.60
C LEU A 123 0.16 -7.36 15.32
N THR A 124 0.99 -6.70 14.51
CA THR A 124 1.54 -7.27 13.28
C THR A 124 2.55 -8.36 13.59
N THR A 125 3.41 -8.18 14.59
CA THR A 125 4.34 -9.21 15.08
C THR A 125 3.59 -10.44 15.59
N ASP A 126 2.56 -10.26 16.42
CA ASP A 126 1.72 -11.34 16.91
C ASP A 126 1.05 -12.08 15.73
N ARG A 127 0.59 -11.35 14.71
CA ARG A 127 -0.02 -11.93 13.52
C ARG A 127 1.00 -12.68 12.65
N ARG A 128 2.21 -12.16 12.47
CA ARG A 128 3.33 -12.84 11.83
C ARG A 128 3.64 -14.17 12.53
N ASN A 129 3.71 -14.16 13.85
CA ASN A 129 3.99 -15.34 14.65
C ASN A 129 2.88 -16.41 14.55
N ILE A 130 1.62 -16.01 14.29
CA ILE A 130 0.55 -16.95 13.91
C ILE A 130 0.84 -17.61 12.57
N VAL A 131 1.37 -16.88 11.58
CA VAL A 131 1.78 -17.45 10.29
C VAL A 131 2.88 -18.48 10.50
N PHE A 132 3.93 -18.19 11.26
CA PHE A 132 4.98 -19.14 11.60
C PHE A 132 4.43 -20.39 12.29
N ASN A 133 3.46 -20.24 13.21
CA ASN A 133 2.80 -21.39 13.83
C ASN A 133 2.04 -22.27 12.83
N GLN A 134 1.41 -21.66 11.83
CA GLN A 134 0.75 -22.43 10.76
C GLN A 134 1.78 -23.16 9.89
N MET A 135 2.91 -22.53 9.58
CA MET A 135 4.00 -23.18 8.85
C MET A 135 4.56 -24.38 9.62
N PHE A 136 4.81 -24.24 10.92
CA PHE A 136 5.24 -25.33 11.78
C PHE A 136 4.22 -26.49 11.84
N ARG A 137 2.92 -26.17 11.97
CA ARG A 137 1.85 -27.19 11.98
C ARG A 137 1.72 -27.94 10.65
N ASN A 138 2.14 -27.34 9.55
CA ASN A 138 2.18 -27.95 8.23
C ASN A 138 3.57 -28.50 7.87
N GLU A 139 4.44 -28.70 8.87
CA GLU A 139 5.76 -29.32 8.73
C GLU A 139 6.72 -28.56 7.78
N LEU A 140 6.45 -27.25 7.56
CA LEU A 140 7.30 -26.37 6.75
C LEU A 140 8.43 -25.70 7.56
N LEU A 141 8.40 -25.82 8.88
CA LEU A 141 9.42 -25.32 9.81
C LEU A 141 9.66 -26.36 10.89
N SER A 142 10.91 -26.50 11.28
CA SER A 142 11.27 -27.23 12.51
C SER A 142 10.96 -26.41 13.77
N LYS A 143 10.91 -27.04 14.93
CA LYS A 143 10.69 -26.36 16.20
C LYS A 143 11.77 -25.31 16.49
N LYS A 144 13.02 -25.61 16.18
CA LYS A 144 14.17 -24.70 16.37
C LYS A 144 14.06 -23.45 15.51
N GLU A 145 13.68 -23.61 14.25
CA GLU A 145 13.47 -22.47 13.31
C GLU A 145 12.28 -21.60 13.79
N LEU A 146 11.18 -22.23 14.21
CA LEU A 146 10.03 -21.51 14.75
C LEU A 146 10.40 -20.62 15.94
N ASP A 147 11.15 -21.17 16.89
CA ASP A 147 11.53 -20.43 18.11
C ASP A 147 12.49 -19.28 17.75
N SER A 148 13.47 -19.52 16.87
CA SER A 148 14.38 -18.46 16.38
C SER A 148 13.64 -17.35 15.63
N LEU A 149 12.72 -17.70 14.72
CA LEU A 149 11.97 -16.71 13.92
C LEU A 149 11.03 -15.82 14.76
N ARG A 150 10.51 -16.37 15.87
CA ARG A 150 9.63 -15.62 16.78
C ARG A 150 10.37 -14.51 17.54
N GLU A 151 11.65 -14.71 17.82
CA GLU A 151 12.49 -13.76 18.53
C GLU A 151 12.92 -12.59 17.63
N LEU A 152 12.86 -12.75 16.31
CA LEU A 152 13.25 -11.69 15.38
C LEU A 152 12.33 -10.47 15.52
N PRO A 153 12.91 -9.28 15.67
CA PRO A 153 12.14 -8.04 15.66
C PRO A 153 11.47 -7.82 14.31
N LEU A 154 10.35 -7.11 14.29
CA LEU A 154 9.73 -6.66 13.05
C LEU A 154 10.42 -5.36 12.59
N ILE A 155 11.28 -5.47 11.59
CA ILE A 155 11.99 -4.34 11.00
C ILE A 155 11.38 -4.04 9.63
N ILE A 156 10.99 -2.79 9.40
CA ILE A 156 10.51 -2.31 8.12
C ILE A 156 11.44 -1.22 7.59
N LYS A 157 11.66 -1.22 6.28
CA LYS A 157 12.29 -0.11 5.54
C LYS A 157 11.20 0.59 4.74
N PHE A 158 10.36 1.34 5.46
CA PHE A 158 9.18 1.95 4.87
C PHE A 158 9.54 3.04 3.88
N THR A 159 9.29 2.76 2.60
CA THR A 159 9.56 3.67 1.48
C THR A 159 8.25 3.82 0.68
N PRO A 160 7.33 4.69 1.13
CA PRO A 160 6.08 4.87 0.42
C PRO A 160 6.35 5.41 -0.98
N ASP A 161 5.73 4.82 -2.00
CA ASP A 161 5.63 5.44 -3.32
C ASP A 161 4.68 6.63 -3.19
N SER A 162 5.18 7.74 -2.69
CA SER A 162 4.39 8.97 -2.70
C SER A 162 4.43 9.55 -4.10
N HIS A 163 3.32 10.12 -4.56
CA HIS A 163 3.30 10.90 -5.80
C HIS A 163 4.28 12.10 -5.72
N ARG A 164 4.81 12.37 -4.53
CA ARG A 164 5.81 13.41 -4.23
C ARG A 164 7.25 12.91 -4.32
N GLU A 165 7.47 11.60 -4.51
CA GLU A 165 8.80 10.99 -4.60
C GLU A 165 8.99 10.27 -5.94
N GLY A 166 10.23 10.15 -6.39
CA GLY A 166 10.62 9.57 -7.68
C GLY A 166 10.68 10.60 -8.80
N LEU A 167 11.02 10.15 -9.99
CA LEU A 167 11.32 10.99 -11.15
C LEU A 167 10.09 11.78 -11.61
N ALA A 168 10.27 13.07 -11.91
CA ALA A 168 9.27 13.96 -12.51
C ALA A 168 7.93 14.02 -11.75
N THR A 169 7.95 14.18 -10.44
CA THR A 169 6.75 14.19 -9.57
C THR A 169 5.69 15.18 -10.00
N TYR A 170 6.08 16.42 -10.33
CA TYR A 170 5.15 17.46 -10.80
C TYR A 170 4.54 17.12 -12.16
N PHE A 171 5.34 16.55 -13.06
CA PHE A 171 4.86 16.13 -14.37
C PHE A 171 3.85 14.97 -14.23
N ARG A 172 4.09 14.00 -13.34
CA ARG A 172 3.13 12.92 -13.07
C ARG A 172 1.81 13.46 -12.51
N ALA A 173 1.85 14.44 -11.60
CA ALA A 173 0.65 15.09 -11.08
C ALA A 173 -0.10 15.85 -12.19
N TYR A 174 0.62 16.53 -13.09
CA TYR A 174 0.03 17.18 -14.25
C TYR A 174 -0.67 16.17 -15.17
N ILE A 175 0.01 15.07 -15.52
CA ILE A 175 -0.56 13.99 -16.34
C ILE A 175 -1.79 13.37 -15.68
N GLN A 176 -1.78 13.14 -14.39
CA GLN A 176 -2.95 12.63 -13.67
C GLN A 176 -4.16 13.55 -13.83
N ASN A 177 -3.98 14.85 -13.63
CA ASN A 177 -5.04 15.84 -13.80
C ASN A 177 -5.51 15.93 -15.26
N PHE A 178 -4.59 15.86 -16.22
CA PHE A 178 -4.90 15.81 -17.65
C PHE A 178 -5.75 14.60 -17.98
N MET A 179 -5.34 13.40 -17.52
CA MET A 179 -6.05 12.14 -17.78
C MET A 179 -7.43 12.10 -17.15
N GLN A 180 -7.61 12.69 -15.96
CA GLN A 180 -8.94 12.80 -15.34
C GLN A 180 -9.92 13.63 -16.19
N LYS A 181 -9.43 14.66 -16.89
CA LYS A 181 -10.25 15.43 -17.83
C LYS A 181 -10.51 14.64 -19.11
N TRP A 182 -9.46 14.04 -19.68
CA TRP A 182 -9.52 13.25 -20.90
C TRP A 182 -10.54 12.11 -20.81
N VAL A 183 -10.54 11.36 -19.70
CA VAL A 183 -11.50 10.26 -19.43
C VAL A 183 -12.97 10.73 -19.44
N LYS A 184 -13.24 11.96 -19.02
CA LYS A 184 -14.61 12.52 -19.06
C LYS A 184 -15.06 12.81 -20.48
N GLU A 185 -14.14 13.19 -21.36
CA GLU A 185 -14.39 13.59 -22.74
C GLU A 185 -14.32 12.41 -23.71
N ASN A 186 -13.70 11.30 -23.31
CA ASN A 186 -13.45 10.13 -24.14
C ASN A 186 -13.99 8.85 -23.47
N PRO A 187 -15.28 8.57 -23.54
CA PRO A 187 -15.85 7.33 -23.03
C PRO A 187 -15.40 6.13 -23.86
N LYS A 188 -15.47 4.93 -23.29
CA LYS A 188 -15.28 3.66 -23.98
C LYS A 188 -16.37 3.45 -25.05
N GLN A 189 -16.15 2.50 -25.95
CA GLN A 189 -17.13 2.16 -27.02
C GLN A 189 -18.47 1.66 -26.46
N ASP A 190 -18.49 1.08 -25.26
CA ASP A 190 -19.68 0.63 -24.51
C ASP A 190 -20.35 1.75 -23.71
N GLY A 191 -19.82 2.99 -23.75
CA GLY A 191 -20.33 4.15 -23.04
C GLY A 191 -19.78 4.30 -21.60
N ASP A 192 -19.04 3.32 -21.11
CA ASP A 192 -18.41 3.39 -19.78
C ASP A 192 -17.19 4.34 -19.79
N LYS A 193 -16.82 4.84 -18.62
CA LYS A 193 -15.61 5.67 -18.45
C LYS A 193 -14.39 4.79 -18.26
N TYR A 194 -13.26 5.26 -18.80
CA TYR A 194 -11.98 4.66 -18.48
C TYR A 194 -11.62 4.85 -16.99
N ASP A 195 -11.09 3.81 -16.37
CA ASP A 195 -10.41 3.90 -15.08
C ASP A 195 -8.91 4.03 -15.30
N ILE A 196 -8.35 5.21 -15.00
CA ILE A 196 -6.93 5.52 -15.25
C ILE A 196 -5.96 4.61 -14.47
N TYR A 197 -6.44 3.91 -13.45
CA TYR A 197 -5.63 3.03 -12.62
C TYR A 197 -5.83 1.54 -12.91
N ARG A 198 -6.94 1.17 -13.54
CA ARG A 198 -7.33 -0.25 -13.73
C ARG A 198 -7.33 -0.71 -15.17
N ASP A 199 -7.59 0.18 -16.11
CA ASP A 199 -7.74 -0.18 -17.53
C ASP A 199 -6.40 -0.34 -18.28
N GLY A 200 -5.25 -0.22 -17.57
CA GLY A 200 -3.94 -0.45 -18.15
C GLY A 200 -3.57 0.54 -19.27
N LEU A 201 -4.04 1.78 -19.19
CA LEU A 201 -3.77 2.83 -20.17
C LEU A 201 -2.26 3.09 -20.30
N LYS A 202 -1.75 3.14 -21.53
CA LYS A 202 -0.36 3.49 -21.82
C LYS A 202 -0.28 4.94 -22.26
N ILE A 203 0.43 5.76 -21.49
CA ILE A 203 0.59 7.18 -21.75
C ILE A 203 2.01 7.41 -22.28
N TYR A 204 2.13 7.79 -23.55
CA TYR A 204 3.40 8.12 -24.18
C TYR A 204 3.67 9.60 -24.03
N THR A 205 4.86 9.96 -23.57
CA THR A 205 5.26 11.34 -23.33
C THR A 205 6.60 11.62 -23.99
N THR A 206 6.95 12.91 -24.14
CA THR A 206 8.23 13.36 -24.71
C THR A 206 9.33 13.50 -23.65
N ILE A 207 9.05 13.19 -22.40
CA ILE A 207 10.04 13.31 -21.33
C ILE A 207 11.10 12.21 -21.47
N ASP A 208 12.38 12.60 -21.45
CA ASP A 208 13.51 11.66 -21.35
C ASP A 208 13.91 11.54 -19.87
N SER A 209 13.81 10.33 -19.33
CA SER A 209 14.09 10.07 -17.92
C SER A 209 15.54 10.39 -17.51
N ARG A 210 16.50 10.28 -18.42
CA ARG A 210 17.92 10.59 -18.17
C ARG A 210 18.13 12.09 -18.04
N LEU A 211 17.51 12.88 -18.95
CA LEU A 211 17.56 14.34 -18.88
C LEU A 211 16.83 14.87 -17.64
N GLN A 212 15.71 14.26 -17.28
CA GLN A 212 14.97 14.59 -16.07
C GLN A 212 15.81 14.35 -14.80
N ASP A 213 16.50 13.20 -14.70
CA ASP A 213 17.39 12.89 -13.57
C ASP A 213 18.54 13.90 -13.45
N ILE A 214 19.14 14.29 -14.58
CA ILE A 214 20.21 15.33 -14.61
C ILE A 214 19.65 16.67 -14.14
N ALA A 215 18.45 17.06 -14.62
CA ALA A 215 17.81 18.30 -14.22
C ALA A 215 17.46 18.33 -12.72
N GLU A 216 16.91 17.25 -12.19
CA GLU A 216 16.61 17.14 -10.75
C GLU A 216 17.86 17.20 -9.88
N LYS A 217 18.96 16.54 -10.29
CA LYS A 217 20.26 16.64 -9.60
C LYS A 217 20.82 18.06 -9.63
N ALA A 218 20.73 18.74 -10.78
CA ALA A 218 21.19 20.12 -10.91
C ALA A 218 20.40 21.06 -9.98
N VAL A 219 19.07 20.93 -9.96
CA VAL A 219 18.19 21.70 -9.05
C VAL A 219 18.57 21.41 -7.58
N ASN A 220 18.69 20.17 -7.18
CA ASN A 220 19.03 19.79 -5.81
C ASN A 220 20.41 20.37 -5.38
N THR A 221 21.39 20.32 -6.27
CA THR A 221 22.73 20.88 -6.01
C THR A 221 22.65 22.40 -5.85
N HIS A 222 21.97 23.07 -6.78
CA HIS A 222 21.82 24.52 -6.73
C HIS A 222 21.06 24.99 -5.49
N MET A 223 19.92 24.35 -5.18
CA MET A 223 19.12 24.70 -4.00
C MET A 223 19.85 24.43 -2.70
N SER A 224 20.66 23.36 -2.63
CA SER A 224 21.51 23.08 -1.47
C SER A 224 22.57 24.19 -1.25
N ASN A 225 23.17 24.68 -2.33
CA ASN A 225 24.15 25.77 -2.26
C ASN A 225 23.47 27.09 -1.89
N LEU A 226 22.32 27.38 -2.47
CA LEU A 226 21.50 28.55 -2.14
C LEU A 226 21.08 28.53 -0.66
N GLN A 227 20.68 27.38 -0.14
CA GLN A 227 20.33 27.22 1.26
C GLN A 227 21.51 27.47 2.22
N LYS A 228 22.70 27.01 1.85
CA LYS A 228 23.92 27.31 2.63
C LYS A 228 24.22 28.82 2.67
N GLU A 229 24.10 29.48 1.52
CA GLU A 229 24.30 30.91 1.42
C GLU A 229 23.21 31.69 2.20
N PHE A 230 21.97 31.26 2.12
CA PHE A 230 20.87 31.79 2.93
C PHE A 230 21.18 31.70 4.43
N PHE A 231 21.63 30.55 4.92
CA PHE A 231 22.01 30.38 6.32
C PHE A 231 23.22 31.25 6.71
N ARG A 232 24.21 31.37 5.82
CA ARG A 232 25.38 32.24 6.05
C ARG A 232 24.94 33.72 6.23
N GLN A 233 23.99 34.19 5.44
CA GLN A 233 23.50 35.58 5.51
C GLN A 233 22.55 35.81 6.68
N ASN A 234 21.90 34.78 7.19
CA ASN A 234 20.93 34.86 8.27
C ASN A 234 21.43 34.18 9.56
N THR A 235 22.71 34.40 9.91
CA THR A 235 23.23 34.01 11.23
C THR A 235 22.68 34.92 12.31
N ASN A 236 22.63 34.45 13.56
CA ASN A 236 22.15 35.26 14.70
C ASN A 236 22.95 36.56 14.89
N GLU A 237 24.19 36.60 14.44
CA GLU A 237 25.05 37.79 14.49
C GLU A 237 24.62 38.86 13.46
N LEU A 238 24.21 38.44 12.28
CA LEU A 238 23.80 39.33 11.18
C LEU A 238 22.31 39.62 11.19
N ASN A 239 21.49 38.69 11.63
CA ASN A 239 20.05 38.78 11.70
C ASN A 239 19.51 38.01 12.89
N PRO A 240 19.38 38.64 14.09
CA PRO A 240 19.02 37.93 15.33
C PRO A 240 17.64 37.28 15.31
N THR A 241 16.73 37.73 14.44
CA THR A 241 15.37 37.19 14.32
C THR A 241 15.16 36.37 13.05
N ALA A 242 16.22 36.08 12.31
CA ALA A 242 16.13 35.30 11.07
C ALA A 242 15.48 33.91 11.29
N PRO A 243 14.66 33.46 10.35
CA PRO A 243 14.25 34.09 9.09
C PRO A 243 13.02 35.03 9.22
N PHE A 244 12.62 35.41 10.42
CA PHE A 244 11.45 36.19 10.70
C PHE A 244 11.83 37.66 10.82
N LEU A 245 11.01 38.52 10.21
CA LEU A 245 11.11 39.97 10.37
C LEU A 245 10.02 40.43 11.35
N ASP A 246 10.35 41.40 12.21
CA ASP A 246 9.42 42.10 13.10
C ASP A 246 8.63 41.22 14.10
N LEU A 247 9.13 40.00 14.39
CA LEU A 247 8.53 39.08 15.37
C LEU A 247 9.38 39.02 16.65
N ARG A 248 8.67 38.99 17.80
CA ARG A 248 9.31 38.71 19.10
C ARG A 248 9.53 37.22 19.27
N GLU A 249 10.53 36.83 20.08
CA GLU A 249 10.93 35.44 20.29
C GLU A 249 9.77 34.50 20.64
N GLY A 250 8.88 34.84 21.57
CA GLY A 250 7.70 34.04 21.91
C GLY A 250 6.64 33.93 20.82
N GLN A 251 6.60 34.85 19.87
CA GLN A 251 5.71 34.80 18.69
C GLN A 251 6.27 33.84 17.65
N ILE A 252 7.60 33.75 17.51
CA ILE A 252 8.30 32.81 16.62
C ILE A 252 7.99 31.38 17.04
N ASP A 253 8.15 31.05 18.33
CA ASP A 253 7.85 29.73 18.87
C ASP A 253 6.39 29.32 18.67
N THR A 254 5.48 30.28 18.87
CA THR A 254 4.05 30.03 18.64
C THR A 254 3.76 29.70 17.18
N LEU A 255 4.33 30.47 16.24
CA LEU A 255 4.19 30.26 14.79
C LEU A 255 4.78 28.91 14.35
N LEU A 256 5.98 28.58 14.83
CA LEU A 256 6.65 27.31 14.52
C LEU A 256 5.83 26.11 15.03
N ASN A 257 5.34 26.19 16.27
CA ASN A 257 4.50 25.13 16.85
C ASN A 257 3.17 24.96 16.09
N LEU A 258 2.52 26.06 15.68
CA LEU A 258 1.31 25.99 14.87
C LEU A 258 1.57 25.40 13.49
N SER A 259 2.68 25.78 12.84
CA SER A 259 3.07 25.25 11.55
C SER A 259 3.43 23.76 11.62
N ALA A 260 4.14 23.35 12.66
CA ALA A 260 4.44 21.94 12.91
C ALA A 260 3.16 21.12 13.08
N LYS A 261 2.23 21.56 13.92
CA LYS A 261 0.94 20.88 14.15
C LYS A 261 0.05 20.78 12.90
N ARG A 262 0.18 21.74 11.97
CA ARG A 262 -0.56 21.75 10.70
C ARG A 262 0.14 20.95 9.60
N SER A 263 1.38 20.53 9.82
CA SER A 263 2.12 19.75 8.84
C SER A 263 1.65 18.30 8.83
N GLU A 264 1.70 17.66 7.65
CA GLU A 264 1.39 16.22 7.51
C GLU A 264 2.39 15.30 8.24
N ARG A 265 3.44 15.86 8.81
CA ARG A 265 4.51 15.14 9.51
C ARG A 265 4.34 15.10 11.03
N TRP A 266 3.34 15.83 11.57
CA TRP A 266 3.03 15.86 13.00
C TRP A 266 2.18 14.68 13.45
#